data_6ecbd19627d3ac6f318fd3652b3bf380
#
_entry.id   6ecbd19627d3ac6f318fd3652b3bf380
#
_cell.length_a   1.000
_cell.length_b   1.000
_cell.length_c   1.000
_cell.angle_alpha   90.00
_cell.angle_beta   90.00
_cell.angle_gamma   90.00
#
_symmetry.space_group_name_H-M   'P 1'
#
loop_
_entity.id
_entity.type
_entity.pdbx_description
1 polymer ?
#
loop_
_entity_poly.entity_id
_entity_poly.type
_entity_poly.pdbx_seq_one_letter_code
_entity_poly.pdbx_strand_id
1 'polypeptide(L)'
;ESFTGSSATFTNKELKMIGNSNVLESLKTLDPSFAIIENNDFGSDPNHLPNIEIRGKTSVIGLTEEYNTDPNQPLFILDGFESTLATISDLSMDRVQSITVLKDAAATAIYGSKAANGVVVVETKAPEAGQLRLNYTGNLNFTFADLSDYNLMNAAEKLEYERRAGVYTDPVYSEQVRLEELYNSRLEEVKRGVDTYWLSQPLTTSLNQRYSLNFEGGDQYFRYGVDLRYDTDKGVMKKSGRDRLGINLTFNYNIGSSFFIRNDLSVDNVKAKNSPYNEFSLYAN
;
A
#
# COMPACT_ATOMS: atom_id res chain seq x y z
N GLU A 1 -10.62 -16.43 -27.69
CA GLU A 1 -10.78 -17.73 -27.01
C GLU A 1 -11.78 -17.56 -25.87
N SER A 2 -12.81 -18.40 -25.84
CA SER A 2 -13.81 -18.37 -24.76
C SER A 2 -13.22 -18.97 -23.49
N PHE A 3 -12.93 -18.14 -22.52
CA PHE A 3 -12.48 -18.55 -21.20
C PHE A 3 -13.68 -19.07 -20.40
N THR A 4 -13.61 -20.32 -19.94
CA THR A 4 -14.71 -21.00 -19.21
C THR A 4 -14.57 -20.92 -17.69
N GLY A 5 -13.58 -20.15 -17.16
CA GLY A 5 -13.32 -19.96 -15.75
C GLY A 5 -13.93 -18.69 -15.15
N SER A 6 -13.93 -18.58 -13.82
CA SER A 6 -14.31 -17.37 -13.11
C SER A 6 -13.21 -16.31 -13.23
N SER A 7 -13.41 -15.33 -14.10
CA SER A 7 -12.52 -14.18 -14.26
C SER A 7 -13.28 -12.87 -14.11
N ALA A 8 -12.62 -11.85 -13.59
CA ALA A 8 -13.12 -10.49 -13.55
C ALA A 8 -12.12 -9.56 -14.22
N THR A 9 -12.56 -8.77 -15.20
CA THR A 9 -11.71 -7.81 -15.89
C THR A 9 -12.21 -6.40 -15.62
N PHE A 10 -11.29 -5.52 -15.26
CA PHE A 10 -11.55 -4.12 -14.93
C PHE A 10 -10.75 -3.22 -15.87
N THR A 11 -11.43 -2.28 -16.48
CA THR A 11 -10.82 -1.30 -17.38
C THR A 11 -10.17 -0.15 -16.59
N ASN A 12 -9.25 0.57 -17.24
CA ASN A 12 -8.65 1.79 -16.66
C ASN A 12 -9.70 2.79 -16.16
N LYS A 13 -10.79 2.94 -16.88
CA LYS A 13 -11.87 3.86 -16.50
C LYS A 13 -12.54 3.45 -15.19
N GLU A 14 -12.86 2.18 -15.02
CA GLU A 14 -13.46 1.65 -13.79
C GLU A 14 -12.50 1.80 -12.60
N LEU A 15 -11.22 1.44 -12.79
CA LEU A 15 -10.20 1.60 -11.76
C LEU A 15 -10.05 3.06 -11.30
N LYS A 16 -10.05 4.01 -12.24
CA LYS A 16 -9.94 5.44 -11.93
C LYS A 16 -11.19 6.03 -11.27
N MET A 17 -12.38 5.49 -11.54
CA MET A 17 -13.64 5.95 -10.92
C MET A 17 -13.67 5.75 -9.41
N ILE A 18 -12.91 4.78 -8.87
CA ILE A 18 -12.79 4.55 -7.44
C ILE A 18 -12.03 5.69 -6.74
N GLY A 19 -11.20 6.43 -7.47
CA GLY A 19 -10.45 7.56 -6.92
C GLY A 19 -9.21 7.18 -6.11
N ASN A 20 -8.89 5.90 -5.99
CA ASN A 20 -7.69 5.44 -5.33
C ASN A 20 -6.45 5.72 -6.18
N SER A 21 -5.37 6.09 -5.53
CA SER A 21 -4.09 6.34 -6.19
C SER A 21 -3.28 5.06 -6.46
N ASN A 22 -3.66 3.95 -5.81
CA ASN A 22 -2.99 2.65 -5.92
C ASN A 22 -3.88 1.66 -6.69
N VAL A 23 -3.27 0.95 -7.64
CA VAL A 23 -3.93 -0.07 -8.47
C VAL A 23 -4.56 -1.17 -7.63
N LEU A 24 -3.86 -1.64 -6.60
CA LEU A 24 -4.31 -2.72 -5.71
C LEU A 24 -5.49 -2.31 -4.83
N GLU A 25 -5.48 -1.08 -4.31
CA GLU A 25 -6.61 -0.54 -3.53
C GLU A 25 -7.88 -0.37 -4.38
N SER A 26 -7.72 0.03 -5.64
CA SER A 26 -8.85 0.08 -6.57
C SER A 26 -9.40 -1.31 -6.84
N LEU A 27 -8.53 -2.31 -6.97
CA LEU A 27 -8.92 -3.69 -7.19
C LEU A 27 -9.66 -4.29 -5.99
N LYS A 28 -9.19 -4.02 -4.74
CA LYS A 28 -9.88 -4.39 -3.49
C LYS A 28 -11.34 -3.91 -3.48
N THR A 29 -11.56 -2.68 -3.95
CA THR A 29 -12.90 -2.09 -3.96
C THR A 29 -13.81 -2.69 -5.04
N LEU A 30 -13.26 -3.05 -6.20
CA LEU A 30 -14.02 -3.56 -7.35
C LEU A 30 -14.25 -5.07 -7.28
N ASP A 31 -13.33 -5.82 -6.69
CA ASP A 31 -13.40 -7.27 -6.62
C ASP A 31 -13.45 -7.77 -5.18
N PRO A 32 -14.62 -8.21 -4.69
CA PRO A 32 -14.75 -8.72 -3.32
C PRO A 32 -13.92 -9.97 -3.02
N SER A 33 -13.46 -10.69 -4.05
CA SER A 33 -12.58 -11.87 -3.86
C SER A 33 -11.11 -11.49 -3.68
N PHE A 34 -10.74 -10.25 -4.00
CA PHE A 34 -9.40 -9.71 -3.85
C PHE A 34 -9.32 -9.00 -2.49
N ALA A 35 -8.69 -9.62 -1.52
CA ALA A 35 -8.56 -9.09 -0.18
C ALA A 35 -7.15 -8.53 0.05
N ILE A 36 -7.08 -7.31 0.57
CA ILE A 36 -5.88 -6.76 1.18
C ILE A 36 -6.05 -6.92 2.68
N ILE A 37 -5.15 -7.70 3.30
CA ILE A 37 -5.16 -7.88 4.75
C ILE A 37 -4.55 -6.63 5.36
N GLU A 38 -5.38 -5.89 6.08
CA GLU A 38 -4.93 -4.72 6.82
C GLU A 38 -4.06 -5.14 8.00
N ASN A 39 -2.91 -4.54 8.13
CA ASN A 39 -2.03 -4.71 9.27
C ASN A 39 -1.86 -3.35 9.96
N ASN A 40 -2.50 -3.20 11.11
CA ASN A 40 -2.47 -1.96 11.88
C ASN A 40 -1.11 -1.70 12.54
N ASP A 41 -0.21 -2.68 12.62
CA ASP A 41 1.11 -2.52 13.22
C ASP A 41 1.98 -1.55 12.40
N PHE A 42 1.81 -1.59 11.08
CA PHE A 42 2.54 -0.72 10.14
C PHE A 42 1.76 0.54 9.76
N GLY A 43 0.47 0.61 10.10
CA GLY A 43 -0.41 1.73 9.79
C GLY A 43 -0.41 2.05 8.29
N SER A 44 -0.17 3.32 7.94
CA SER A 44 -0.09 3.80 6.56
C SER A 44 1.36 3.91 6.07
N ASP A 45 2.28 3.05 6.51
CA ASP A 45 3.67 3.08 6.06
C ASP A 45 3.76 2.78 4.56
N PRO A 46 4.21 3.73 3.72
CA PRO A 46 4.29 3.54 2.27
C PRO A 46 5.39 2.56 1.84
N ASN A 47 6.25 2.13 2.77
CA ASN A 47 7.33 1.18 2.49
C ASN A 47 6.92 -0.27 2.79
N HIS A 48 5.78 -0.46 3.43
CA HIS A 48 5.26 -1.79 3.73
C HIS A 48 4.32 -2.25 2.61
N LEU A 49 4.62 -3.41 2.01
CA LEU A 49 3.76 -4.02 1.00
C LEU A 49 2.59 -4.71 1.67
N PRO A 50 1.35 -4.55 1.17
CA PRO A 50 0.19 -5.22 1.73
C PRO A 50 0.24 -6.73 1.49
N ASN A 51 -0.28 -7.50 2.43
CA ASN A 51 -0.56 -8.92 2.20
C ASN A 51 -1.85 -9.05 1.38
N ILE A 52 -1.77 -9.78 0.26
CA ILE A 52 -2.86 -9.93 -0.69
C ILE A 52 -3.27 -11.38 -0.78
N GLU A 53 -4.57 -11.62 -0.73
CA GLU A 53 -5.17 -12.94 -0.90
C GLU A 53 -6.29 -12.90 -1.94
N ILE A 54 -6.41 -13.97 -2.71
CA ILE A 54 -7.57 -14.21 -3.57
C ILE A 54 -8.29 -15.46 -3.03
N ARG A 55 -9.59 -15.31 -2.67
CA ARG A 55 -10.41 -16.39 -2.07
C ARG A 55 -9.94 -16.93 -0.71
N GLY A 56 -9.16 -16.17 0.05
CA GLY A 56 -8.70 -16.55 1.39
C GLY A 56 -7.45 -17.42 1.41
N LYS A 57 -7.05 -17.82 2.60
CA LYS A 57 -5.80 -18.56 2.85
C LYS A 57 -5.91 -20.02 2.42
N THR A 58 -4.94 -20.48 1.65
CA THR A 58 -4.81 -21.87 1.23
C THR A 58 -3.72 -22.63 2.02
N SER A 59 -2.83 -21.90 2.72
CA SER A 59 -1.75 -22.46 3.53
C SER A 59 -1.90 -22.16 5.02
N VAL A 60 -1.22 -22.97 5.85
CA VAL A 60 -1.19 -22.81 7.31
C VAL A 60 -0.43 -21.53 7.68
N ILE A 61 -0.99 -20.77 8.63
CA ILE A 61 -0.40 -19.56 9.19
C ILE A 61 0.97 -19.87 9.79
N GLY A 62 2.01 -19.09 9.43
CA GLY A 62 3.32 -19.11 10.09
C GLY A 62 4.55 -19.35 9.20
N LEU A 63 4.37 -19.55 7.89
CA LEU A 63 5.50 -19.79 6.98
C LEU A 63 6.08 -18.52 6.32
N THR A 64 5.49 -17.36 6.54
CA THR A 64 5.94 -16.08 5.98
C THR A 64 7.32 -15.65 6.46
N GLU A 65 7.69 -15.99 7.70
CA GLU A 65 9.02 -15.68 8.25
C GLU A 65 10.13 -16.58 7.66
N GLU A 66 9.79 -17.78 7.20
CA GLU A 66 10.75 -18.79 6.75
C GLU A 66 11.09 -18.67 5.25
N TYR A 67 10.20 -18.10 4.43
CA TYR A 67 10.33 -18.10 2.97
C TYR A 67 10.49 -16.72 2.32
N ASN A 68 10.52 -15.64 3.05
CA ASN A 68 10.65 -14.26 2.53
C ASN A 68 9.62 -13.85 1.45
N THR A 69 8.63 -14.71 1.17
CA THR A 69 7.49 -14.51 0.26
C THR A 69 6.25 -15.15 0.87
N ASP A 70 5.11 -14.44 0.85
CA ASP A 70 3.85 -15.00 1.31
C ASP A 70 3.41 -16.16 0.38
N PRO A 71 3.30 -17.40 0.88
CA PRO A 71 2.87 -18.54 0.07
C PRO A 71 1.43 -18.44 -0.43
N ASN A 72 0.61 -17.53 0.13
CA ASN A 72 -0.76 -17.28 -0.30
C ASN A 72 -0.88 -16.17 -1.35
N GLN A 73 0.21 -15.51 -1.68
CA GLN A 73 0.24 -14.42 -2.64
C GLN A 73 -0.17 -14.90 -4.04
N PRO A 74 -1.05 -14.19 -4.76
CA PRO A 74 -1.36 -14.49 -6.15
C PRO A 74 -0.15 -14.23 -7.05
N LEU A 75 -0.13 -14.91 -8.20
CA LEU A 75 0.85 -14.65 -9.25
C LEU A 75 0.50 -13.34 -9.96
N PHE A 76 1.47 -12.45 -10.12
CA PHE A 76 1.32 -11.21 -10.90
C PHE A 76 1.96 -11.35 -12.26
N ILE A 77 1.19 -10.97 -13.30
CA ILE A 77 1.65 -10.92 -14.70
C ILE A 77 1.50 -9.50 -15.21
N LEU A 78 2.56 -8.92 -15.71
CA LEU A 78 2.59 -7.58 -16.33
C LEU A 78 2.97 -7.72 -17.80
N ASP A 79 2.07 -7.34 -18.71
CA ASP A 79 2.26 -7.42 -20.16
C ASP A 79 2.77 -8.80 -20.64
N GLY A 80 2.27 -9.88 -20.00
CA GLY A 80 2.61 -11.27 -20.34
C GLY A 80 3.84 -11.84 -19.62
N PHE A 81 4.53 -11.06 -18.78
CA PHE A 81 5.70 -11.49 -18.01
C PHE A 81 5.40 -11.55 -16.52
N GLU A 82 5.99 -12.55 -15.83
CA GLU A 82 5.91 -12.66 -14.37
C GLU A 82 6.50 -11.40 -13.72
N SER A 83 5.80 -10.85 -12.75
CA SER A 83 6.16 -9.61 -12.07
C SER A 83 6.01 -9.76 -10.55
N THR A 84 6.49 -8.78 -9.80
CA THR A 84 6.41 -8.78 -8.34
C THR A 84 5.27 -7.90 -7.83
N LEU A 85 4.80 -8.19 -6.61
CA LEU A 85 3.83 -7.32 -5.92
C LEU A 85 4.34 -5.87 -5.83
N ALA A 86 5.63 -5.68 -5.54
CA ALA A 86 6.24 -4.35 -5.47
C ALA A 86 6.11 -3.60 -6.80
N THR A 87 6.40 -4.27 -7.92
CA THR A 87 6.28 -3.66 -9.25
C THR A 87 4.85 -3.27 -9.57
N ILE A 88 3.86 -4.11 -9.23
CA ILE A 88 2.45 -3.83 -9.47
C ILE A 88 1.94 -2.72 -8.52
N SER A 89 2.33 -2.75 -7.26
CA SER A 89 1.99 -1.68 -6.30
C SER A 89 2.55 -0.33 -6.73
N ASP A 90 3.71 -0.37 -7.35
CA ASP A 90 4.41 0.81 -7.85
C ASP A 90 3.96 1.24 -9.24
N LEU A 91 3.09 0.49 -9.91
CA LEU A 91 2.62 0.81 -11.26
C LEU A 91 1.69 2.03 -11.23
N SER A 92 1.91 2.97 -12.17
CA SER A 92 1.00 4.11 -12.34
C SER A 92 -0.35 3.66 -12.90
N MET A 93 -1.43 4.10 -12.29
CA MET A 93 -2.80 3.88 -12.77
C MET A 93 -3.00 4.43 -14.20
N ASP A 94 -2.26 5.49 -14.56
CA ASP A 94 -2.37 6.10 -15.90
C ASP A 94 -1.86 5.18 -17.01
N ARG A 95 -0.90 4.30 -16.69
CA ARG A 95 -0.34 3.31 -17.61
C ARG A 95 -1.20 2.06 -17.77
N VAL A 96 -2.03 1.72 -16.78
CA VAL A 96 -2.86 0.51 -16.82
C VAL A 96 -3.94 0.66 -17.89
N GLN A 97 -4.08 -0.33 -18.76
CA GLN A 97 -5.18 -0.48 -19.69
C GLN A 97 -6.31 -1.28 -19.07
N SER A 98 -5.99 -2.46 -18.55
CA SER A 98 -6.92 -3.37 -17.90
C SER A 98 -6.22 -4.23 -16.85
N ILE A 99 -7.02 -4.74 -15.90
CA ILE A 99 -6.60 -5.75 -14.92
C ILE A 99 -7.59 -6.88 -14.97
N THR A 100 -7.08 -8.10 -15.14
CA THR A 100 -7.89 -9.32 -15.11
C THR A 100 -7.48 -10.18 -13.93
N VAL A 101 -8.42 -10.51 -13.05
CA VAL A 101 -8.24 -11.43 -11.92
C VAL A 101 -8.77 -12.80 -12.33
N LEU A 102 -7.88 -13.77 -12.39
CA LEU A 102 -8.20 -15.17 -12.69
C LEU A 102 -8.25 -15.95 -11.38
N LYS A 103 -9.40 -16.54 -11.07
CA LYS A 103 -9.70 -17.08 -9.74
C LYS A 103 -9.71 -18.62 -9.69
N ASP A 104 -9.68 -19.30 -10.83
CA ASP A 104 -9.97 -20.74 -10.95
C ASP A 104 -8.78 -21.58 -11.41
N ALA A 105 -9.00 -22.91 -11.39
CA ALA A 105 -8.10 -23.91 -11.96
C ALA A 105 -7.74 -23.65 -13.44
N ALA A 106 -8.53 -22.86 -14.18
CA ALA A 106 -8.20 -22.41 -15.52
C ALA A 106 -6.96 -21.47 -15.53
N ALA A 107 -6.72 -20.71 -14.46
CA ALA A 107 -5.48 -19.95 -14.29
C ALA A 107 -4.26 -20.85 -14.16
N THR A 108 -4.37 -21.95 -13.38
CA THR A 108 -3.29 -22.91 -13.23
C THR A 108 -2.98 -23.65 -14.52
N ALA A 109 -3.97 -23.84 -15.41
CA ALA A 109 -3.76 -24.46 -16.72
C ALA A 109 -2.89 -23.61 -17.65
N ILE A 110 -2.96 -22.27 -17.52
CA ILE A 110 -2.20 -21.33 -18.35
C ILE A 110 -0.83 -21.00 -17.72
N TYR A 111 -0.79 -20.77 -16.41
CA TYR A 111 0.37 -20.23 -15.69
C TYR A 111 1.07 -21.25 -14.77
N GLY A 112 0.61 -22.51 -14.76
CA GLY A 112 1.20 -23.59 -13.98
C GLY A 112 0.91 -23.51 -12.48
N SER A 113 1.70 -24.26 -11.67
CA SER A 113 1.48 -24.41 -10.22
C SER A 113 1.62 -23.09 -9.43
N LYS A 114 2.38 -22.13 -9.92
CA LYS A 114 2.50 -20.79 -9.29
C LYS A 114 1.18 -20.02 -9.23
N ALA A 115 0.21 -20.38 -10.07
CA ALA A 115 -1.10 -19.77 -10.14
C ALA A 115 -2.13 -20.38 -9.17
N ALA A 116 -1.71 -21.26 -8.25
CA ALA A 116 -2.62 -21.96 -7.32
C ALA A 116 -3.47 -21.00 -6.48
N ASN A 117 -2.94 -19.84 -6.14
CA ASN A 117 -3.62 -18.79 -5.35
C ASN A 117 -4.31 -17.73 -6.23
N GLY A 118 -4.49 -18.01 -7.52
CA GLY A 118 -5.03 -17.06 -8.50
C GLY A 118 -3.93 -16.27 -9.22
N VAL A 119 -4.36 -15.54 -10.26
CA VAL A 119 -3.45 -14.71 -11.07
C VAL A 119 -4.05 -13.33 -11.27
N VAL A 120 -3.24 -12.31 -11.11
CA VAL A 120 -3.57 -10.92 -11.47
C VAL A 120 -2.78 -10.56 -12.73
N VAL A 121 -3.49 -10.43 -13.85
CA VAL A 121 -2.92 -10.05 -15.13
C VAL A 121 -3.15 -8.56 -15.33
N VAL A 122 -2.08 -7.81 -15.48
CA VAL A 122 -2.09 -6.37 -15.73
C VAL A 122 -1.59 -6.11 -17.15
N GLU A 123 -2.39 -5.41 -17.91
CA GLU A 123 -2.04 -4.96 -19.26
C GLU A 123 -1.81 -3.45 -19.25
N THR A 124 -0.71 -2.98 -19.82
CA THR A 124 -0.43 -1.55 -19.95
C THR A 124 -0.89 -1.03 -21.30
N LYS A 125 -1.17 0.28 -21.33
CA LYS A 125 -1.60 0.97 -22.54
C LYS A 125 -0.46 0.96 -23.58
N ALA A 126 -0.81 0.61 -24.80
CA ALA A 126 0.07 0.79 -25.93
C ALA A 126 -0.05 2.24 -26.46
N PRO A 127 1.07 2.88 -26.91
CA PRO A 127 1.02 4.18 -27.55
C PRO A 127 0.11 4.15 -28.81
N GLU A 128 -0.74 5.15 -28.95
CA GLU A 128 -1.61 5.27 -30.11
C GLU A 128 -0.94 6.03 -31.26
N ALA A 129 -1.27 5.65 -32.50
CA ALA A 129 -0.83 6.38 -33.67
C ALA A 129 -1.51 7.76 -33.75
N GLY A 130 -0.78 8.76 -34.21
CA GLY A 130 -1.31 10.10 -34.41
C GLY A 130 -0.26 11.19 -34.12
N GLN A 131 -0.75 12.43 -34.10
CA GLN A 131 0.10 13.57 -33.70
C GLN A 131 0.54 13.43 -32.24
N LEU A 132 1.60 14.10 -31.89
CA LEU A 132 2.09 14.15 -30.51
C LEU A 132 0.96 14.59 -29.57
N ARG A 133 0.65 13.72 -28.60
CA ARG A 133 -0.28 14.01 -27.50
C ARG A 133 0.51 14.17 -26.20
N LEU A 134 0.11 15.15 -25.43
CA LEU A 134 0.65 15.44 -24.12
C LEU A 134 -0.46 15.31 -23.10
N ASN A 135 -0.28 14.43 -22.11
CA ASN A 135 -1.20 14.28 -20.99
C ASN A 135 -0.46 14.57 -19.70
N TYR A 136 -1.03 15.43 -18.86
CA TYR A 136 -0.53 15.70 -17.52
C TYR A 136 -1.59 15.29 -16.51
N THR A 137 -1.19 14.55 -15.48
CA THR A 137 -2.05 14.18 -14.36
C THR A 137 -1.37 14.58 -13.05
N GLY A 138 -2.13 15.24 -12.17
CA GLY A 138 -1.68 15.58 -10.82
C GLY A 138 -2.70 15.15 -9.79
N ASN A 139 -2.28 14.38 -8.78
CA ASN A 139 -3.12 13.91 -7.69
C ASN A 139 -2.55 14.38 -6.35
N LEU A 140 -3.42 14.89 -5.48
CA LEU A 140 -3.12 15.29 -4.12
C LEU A 140 -4.02 14.53 -3.17
N ASN A 141 -3.42 13.80 -2.22
CA ASN A 141 -4.12 12.99 -1.24
C ASN A 141 -3.73 13.44 0.16
N PHE A 142 -4.72 13.78 0.99
CA PHE A 142 -4.54 14.05 2.40
C PHE A 142 -4.91 12.80 3.19
N THR A 143 -4.00 12.32 4.04
CA THR A 143 -4.24 11.18 4.92
C THR A 143 -4.02 11.61 6.37
N PHE A 144 -4.97 11.26 7.23
CA PHE A 144 -4.90 11.51 8.66
C PHE A 144 -5.35 10.27 9.42
N ALA A 145 -4.80 10.08 10.61
CA ALA A 145 -5.22 8.98 11.46
C ALA A 145 -6.54 9.32 12.14
N ASP A 146 -7.48 8.38 12.12
CA ASP A 146 -8.66 8.41 12.96
C ASP A 146 -8.37 7.63 14.25
N LEU A 147 -8.37 8.34 15.38
CA LEU A 147 -8.14 7.78 16.70
C LEU A 147 -9.43 7.69 17.53
N SER A 148 -10.59 7.93 16.94
CA SER A 148 -11.88 7.98 17.65
C SER A 148 -12.29 6.65 18.29
N ASP A 149 -11.82 5.53 17.72
CA ASP A 149 -12.10 4.18 18.23
C ASP A 149 -11.25 3.81 19.46
N TYR A 150 -10.19 4.57 19.74
CA TYR A 150 -9.32 4.37 20.89
C TYR A 150 -9.86 5.14 22.11
N ASN A 151 -10.51 4.44 23.00
CA ASN A 151 -11.05 5.02 24.23
C ASN A 151 -10.04 4.86 25.39
N LEU A 152 -8.94 5.63 25.34
CA LEU A 152 -7.91 5.62 26.37
C LEU A 152 -8.30 6.54 27.54
N MET A 153 -7.90 6.13 28.75
CA MET A 153 -8.02 6.96 29.95
C MET A 153 -7.14 8.22 29.80
N ASN A 154 -7.68 9.37 30.23
CA ASN A 154 -6.89 10.56 30.42
C ASN A 154 -5.96 10.44 31.64
N ALA A 155 -5.04 11.39 31.83
CA ALA A 155 -4.05 11.30 32.90
C ALA A 155 -4.69 11.20 34.31
N ALA A 156 -5.78 11.90 34.56
CA ALA A 156 -6.49 11.85 35.85
C ALA A 156 -7.18 10.47 36.08
N GLU A 157 -7.84 9.97 35.05
CA GLU A 157 -8.50 8.64 35.09
C GLU A 157 -7.46 7.52 35.26
N LYS A 158 -6.33 7.58 34.57
CA LYS A 158 -5.23 6.62 34.69
C LYS A 158 -4.65 6.63 36.10
N LEU A 159 -4.35 7.81 36.66
CA LEU A 159 -3.82 7.93 38.01
C LEU A 159 -4.78 7.35 39.07
N GLU A 160 -6.08 7.61 38.93
CA GLU A 160 -7.10 7.07 39.81
C GLU A 160 -7.26 5.55 39.65
N TYR A 161 -7.20 5.05 38.41
CA TYR A 161 -7.20 3.61 38.15
C TYR A 161 -6.00 2.92 38.80
N GLU A 162 -4.77 3.44 38.60
CA GLU A 162 -3.54 2.92 39.22
C GLU A 162 -3.63 2.93 40.75
N ARG A 163 -4.18 4.00 41.34
CA ARG A 163 -4.41 4.09 42.79
C ARG A 163 -5.35 2.99 43.29
N ARG A 164 -6.49 2.77 42.62
CA ARG A 164 -7.47 1.71 42.95
C ARG A 164 -6.93 0.31 42.76
N ALA A 165 -6.08 0.14 41.74
CA ALA A 165 -5.42 -1.12 41.45
C ALA A 165 -4.28 -1.48 42.44
N GLY A 166 -3.98 -0.59 43.39
CA GLY A 166 -2.94 -0.80 44.38
C GLY A 166 -1.51 -0.63 43.91
N VAL A 167 -1.32 0.02 42.74
CA VAL A 167 0.03 0.26 42.15
C VAL A 167 0.93 1.07 43.10
N TYR A 168 0.32 1.89 43.97
CA TYR A 168 1.05 2.76 44.93
C TYR A 168 0.99 2.19 46.38
N THR A 169 0.86 0.87 46.53
CA THR A 169 0.82 0.22 47.83
C THR A 169 1.84 -0.91 47.92
N ASP A 170 2.66 -0.90 48.96
CA ASP A 170 3.62 -1.97 49.25
C ASP A 170 3.67 -2.26 50.76
N PRO A 171 3.80 -3.53 51.19
CA PRO A 171 3.90 -3.89 52.60
C PRO A 171 5.24 -3.46 53.28
N VAL A 172 6.25 -3.20 52.46
CA VAL A 172 7.55 -2.72 52.97
C VAL A 172 7.49 -1.20 53.13
N TYR A 173 7.71 -0.72 54.35
CA TYR A 173 7.53 0.69 54.71
C TYR A 173 8.38 1.66 53.85
N SER A 174 9.66 1.33 53.58
CA SER A 174 10.49 2.18 52.73
C SER A 174 9.98 2.32 51.29
N GLU A 175 9.43 1.22 50.76
CA GLU A 175 8.86 1.19 49.43
C GLU A 175 7.50 1.91 49.40
N GLN A 176 6.70 1.78 50.42
CA GLN A 176 5.46 2.53 50.58
C GLN A 176 5.68 4.04 50.56
N VAL A 177 6.67 4.55 51.25
CA VAL A 177 7.00 5.98 51.25
C VAL A 177 7.41 6.45 49.84
N ARG A 178 8.21 5.68 49.15
CA ARG A 178 8.64 5.98 47.77
C ARG A 178 7.44 6.01 46.80
N LEU A 179 6.52 5.06 46.96
CA LEU A 179 5.31 4.99 46.11
C LEU A 179 4.34 6.15 46.41
N GLU A 180 4.22 6.57 47.66
CA GLU A 180 3.40 7.75 48.02
C GLU A 180 4.03 9.06 47.45
N GLU A 181 5.33 9.23 47.49
CA GLU A 181 6.00 10.36 46.85
C GLU A 181 5.78 10.35 45.33
N LEU A 182 5.88 9.17 44.69
CA LEU A 182 5.61 9.01 43.26
C LEU A 182 4.17 9.38 42.90
N TYR A 183 3.18 8.89 43.68
CA TYR A 183 1.78 9.24 43.49
C TYR A 183 1.54 10.74 43.61
N ASN A 184 2.09 11.37 44.65
CA ASN A 184 1.92 12.81 44.88
C ASN A 184 2.56 13.64 43.76
N SER A 185 3.74 13.24 43.29
CA SER A 185 4.40 13.89 42.15
C SER A 185 3.52 13.82 40.88
N ARG A 186 2.98 12.63 40.56
CA ARG A 186 2.09 12.44 39.41
C ARG A 186 0.80 13.25 39.57
N LEU A 187 0.23 13.29 40.78
CA LEU A 187 -0.98 14.07 41.09
C LEU A 187 -0.76 15.57 40.88
N GLU A 188 0.41 16.09 41.23
CA GLU A 188 0.76 17.49 40.99
C GLU A 188 0.84 17.80 39.50
N GLU A 189 1.43 16.89 38.68
CA GLU A 189 1.47 17.06 37.24
C GLU A 189 0.07 17.06 36.63
N VAL A 190 -0.79 16.13 37.04
CA VAL A 190 -2.21 16.09 36.62
C VAL A 190 -2.93 17.37 36.99
N LYS A 191 -2.73 17.90 38.23
CA LYS A 191 -3.32 19.18 38.66
C LYS A 191 -2.80 20.38 37.88
N ARG A 192 -1.58 20.31 37.36
CA ARG A 192 -1.01 21.34 36.43
C ARG A 192 -1.60 21.24 35.03
N GLY A 193 -2.43 20.23 34.73
CA GLY A 193 -3.06 20.02 33.43
C GLY A 193 -2.21 19.22 32.45
N VAL A 194 -1.22 18.46 32.92
CA VAL A 194 -0.47 17.53 32.07
C VAL A 194 -1.39 16.36 31.71
N ASP A 195 -1.80 16.32 30.45
CA ASP A 195 -2.62 15.26 29.88
C ASP A 195 -2.18 15.02 28.43
N THR A 196 -1.21 14.13 28.25
CA THR A 196 -0.63 13.85 26.94
C THR A 196 -1.32 12.65 26.32
N TYR A 197 -2.01 12.87 25.19
CA TYR A 197 -2.55 11.78 24.40
C TYR A 197 -1.44 11.15 23.56
N TRP A 198 -0.83 10.10 24.10
CA TRP A 198 0.38 9.48 23.56
C TRP A 198 0.19 8.90 22.17
N LEU A 199 -0.99 8.36 21.84
CA LEU A 199 -1.28 7.85 20.50
C LEU A 199 -1.12 8.90 19.40
N SER A 200 -1.37 10.17 19.69
CA SER A 200 -1.22 11.25 18.71
C SER A 200 0.22 11.69 18.49
N GLN A 201 1.13 11.39 19.44
CA GLN A 201 2.50 11.91 19.42
C GLN A 201 3.33 11.43 18.22
N PRO A 202 3.29 10.14 17.81
CA PRO A 202 4.00 9.68 16.63
C PRO A 202 3.33 10.05 15.31
N LEU A 203 2.12 10.61 15.35
CA LEU A 203 1.30 10.83 14.17
C LEU A 203 1.38 12.25 13.62
N THR A 204 1.09 12.38 12.33
CA THR A 204 0.97 13.64 11.61
C THR A 204 -0.03 13.47 10.45
N THR A 205 -0.65 14.55 10.02
CA THR A 205 -1.36 14.55 8.74
C THR A 205 -0.34 14.48 7.61
N SER A 206 -0.54 13.61 6.65
CA SER A 206 0.32 13.46 5.49
C SER A 206 -0.33 14.02 4.24
N LEU A 207 0.48 14.60 3.36
CA LEU A 207 0.12 15.03 2.02
C LEU A 207 0.91 14.19 1.02
N ASN A 208 0.20 13.36 0.27
CA ASN A 208 0.74 12.53 -0.77
C ASN A 208 0.49 13.19 -2.12
N GLN A 209 1.52 13.23 -2.96
CA GLN A 209 1.50 13.95 -4.23
C GLN A 209 1.98 13.00 -5.32
N ARG A 210 1.26 12.97 -6.43
CA ARG A 210 1.62 12.19 -7.61
C ARG A 210 1.46 13.05 -8.84
N TYR A 211 2.51 13.10 -9.63
CA TYR A 211 2.54 13.84 -10.88
C TYR A 211 2.99 12.90 -12.00
N SER A 212 2.24 12.85 -13.08
CA SER A 212 2.63 12.12 -14.27
C SER A 212 2.51 12.98 -15.50
N LEU A 213 3.46 12.82 -16.41
CA LEU A 213 3.52 13.50 -17.68
C LEU A 213 3.76 12.46 -18.77
N ASN A 214 2.79 12.27 -19.63
CA ASN A 214 2.83 11.30 -20.70
C ASN A 214 2.91 12.00 -22.05
N PHE A 215 3.85 11.55 -22.87
CA PHE A 215 4.02 11.95 -24.26
C PHE A 215 3.83 10.72 -25.13
N GLU A 216 2.94 10.76 -26.09
CA GLU A 216 2.78 9.67 -27.04
C GLU A 216 2.49 10.17 -28.45
N GLY A 217 2.88 9.38 -29.43
CA GLY A 217 2.64 9.69 -30.83
C GLY A 217 3.27 8.68 -31.76
N GLY A 218 3.27 9.01 -33.05
CA GLY A 218 3.84 8.18 -34.10
C GLY A 218 2.85 7.86 -35.21
N ASP A 219 3.22 6.96 -36.10
CA ASP A 219 2.44 6.57 -37.23
C ASP A 219 1.98 5.08 -37.14
N GLN A 220 1.50 4.53 -38.25
CA GLN A 220 1.07 3.12 -38.31
C GLN A 220 2.26 2.14 -38.20
N TYR A 221 3.48 2.57 -38.46
CA TYR A 221 4.69 1.75 -38.44
C TYR A 221 5.47 1.89 -37.15
N PHE A 222 5.58 3.11 -36.64
CA PHE A 222 6.36 3.40 -35.45
C PHE A 222 5.56 4.28 -34.49
N ARG A 223 5.40 3.81 -33.26
CA ARG A 223 4.75 4.54 -32.15
C ARG A 223 5.68 4.59 -30.95
N TYR A 224 5.60 5.69 -30.25
CA TYR A 224 6.39 5.90 -29.04
C TYR A 224 5.53 6.45 -27.92
N GLY A 225 5.86 6.06 -26.72
CA GLY A 225 5.32 6.59 -25.48
C GLY A 225 6.45 6.88 -24.50
N VAL A 226 6.38 8.02 -23.83
CA VAL A 226 7.30 8.41 -22.76
C VAL A 226 6.46 8.81 -21.56
N ASP A 227 6.62 8.11 -20.45
CA ASP A 227 5.99 8.46 -19.19
C ASP A 227 7.04 8.94 -18.19
N LEU A 228 6.87 10.13 -17.68
CA LEU A 228 7.63 10.69 -16.59
C LEU A 228 6.73 10.75 -15.36
N ARG A 229 7.21 10.24 -14.22
CA ARG A 229 6.44 10.21 -12.99
C ARG A 229 7.26 10.64 -11.78
N TYR A 230 6.63 11.42 -10.91
CA TYR A 230 7.15 11.74 -9.60
C TYR A 230 6.07 11.54 -8.55
N ASP A 231 6.34 10.67 -7.59
CA ASP A 231 5.45 10.38 -6.48
C ASP A 231 6.16 10.70 -5.17
N THR A 232 5.43 11.32 -4.24
CA THR A 232 5.82 11.50 -2.84
C THR A 232 4.72 10.94 -1.97
N ASP A 233 4.96 9.78 -1.38
CA ASP A 233 4.05 9.12 -0.45
C ASP A 233 4.60 9.23 0.97
N LYS A 234 3.85 9.84 1.89
CA LYS A 234 4.19 9.97 3.31
C LYS A 234 3.19 9.19 4.14
N GLY A 235 3.69 8.44 5.11
CA GLY A 235 2.83 7.80 6.09
C GLY A 235 2.31 8.78 7.13
N VAL A 236 1.25 8.41 7.87
CA VAL A 236 0.76 9.16 9.02
C VAL A 236 1.70 9.05 10.23
N MET A 237 2.56 8.04 10.29
CA MET A 237 3.66 7.99 11.25
C MET A 237 4.73 9.00 10.86
N LYS A 238 5.12 9.88 11.78
CA LYS A 238 6.15 10.91 11.53
C LYS A 238 7.43 10.29 10.98
N LYS A 239 8.01 10.93 9.97
CA LYS A 239 9.26 10.56 9.31
C LYS A 239 9.22 9.29 8.44
N SER A 240 8.08 8.61 8.28
CA SER A 240 7.93 7.61 7.21
C SER A 240 7.65 8.28 5.89
N GLY A 241 8.20 7.74 4.82
CA GLY A 241 7.95 8.28 3.47
C GLY A 241 8.65 7.50 2.39
N ARG A 242 8.16 7.66 1.16
CA ARG A 242 8.67 7.04 -0.05
C ARG A 242 8.57 8.04 -1.20
N ASP A 243 9.70 8.46 -1.72
CA ASP A 243 9.77 9.30 -2.90
C ASP A 243 10.19 8.43 -4.09
N ARG A 244 9.52 8.60 -5.23
CA ARG A 244 9.84 7.86 -6.44
C ARG A 244 9.87 8.78 -7.65
N LEU A 245 10.92 8.63 -8.46
CA LEU A 245 11.04 9.20 -9.79
C LEU A 245 11.10 8.05 -10.79
N GLY A 246 10.13 7.98 -11.69
CA GLY A 246 10.03 6.93 -12.71
C GLY A 246 10.07 7.50 -14.12
N ILE A 247 10.73 6.77 -15.00
CA ILE A 247 10.76 7.03 -16.46
C ILE A 247 10.43 5.72 -17.15
N ASN A 248 9.41 5.75 -18.02
CA ASN A 248 9.08 4.62 -18.88
C ASN A 248 9.11 5.03 -20.33
N LEU A 249 9.74 4.22 -21.16
CA LEU A 249 9.82 4.40 -22.60
C LEU A 249 9.21 3.18 -23.27
N THR A 250 8.21 3.38 -24.12
CA THR A 250 7.57 2.32 -24.91
C THR A 250 7.76 2.62 -26.39
N PHE A 251 8.29 1.68 -27.12
CA PHE A 251 8.46 1.75 -28.57
C PHE A 251 7.77 0.57 -29.22
N ASN A 252 6.86 0.83 -30.14
CA ASN A 252 6.18 -0.17 -30.94
C ASN A 252 6.55 0.03 -32.41
N TYR A 253 7.07 -1.02 -33.04
CA TYR A 253 7.44 -1.00 -34.45
C TYR A 253 6.79 -2.13 -35.20
N ASN A 254 5.99 -1.78 -36.23
CA ASN A 254 5.28 -2.70 -37.10
C ASN A 254 5.95 -2.77 -38.47
N ILE A 255 6.43 -3.93 -38.86
CA ILE A 255 7.00 -4.18 -40.19
C ILE A 255 5.98 -5.00 -40.99
N GLY A 256 5.19 -4.29 -41.79
CA GLY A 256 4.12 -4.91 -42.56
C GLY A 256 3.05 -5.52 -41.64
N SER A 257 2.41 -6.61 -42.09
CA SER A 257 1.41 -7.35 -41.34
C SER A 257 1.95 -8.52 -40.51
N SER A 258 3.26 -8.82 -40.61
CA SER A 258 3.82 -10.07 -40.15
C SER A 258 4.83 -9.94 -39.01
N PHE A 259 5.32 -8.75 -38.71
CA PHE A 259 6.34 -8.56 -37.69
C PHE A 259 6.06 -7.34 -36.83
N PHE A 260 6.02 -7.58 -35.49
CA PHE A 260 5.77 -6.59 -34.47
C PHE A 260 6.88 -6.65 -33.41
N ILE A 261 7.51 -5.53 -33.13
CA ILE A 261 8.45 -5.36 -32.03
C ILE A 261 7.85 -4.37 -31.04
N ARG A 262 7.74 -4.80 -29.79
CA ARG A 262 7.49 -3.90 -28.65
C ARG A 262 8.71 -3.91 -27.74
N ASN A 263 9.15 -2.73 -27.37
CA ASN A 263 10.23 -2.53 -26.41
C ASN A 263 9.72 -1.60 -25.31
N ASP A 264 9.73 -2.09 -24.08
CA ASP A 264 9.37 -1.33 -22.88
C ASP A 264 10.61 -1.23 -21.99
N LEU A 265 11.07 0.00 -21.73
CA LEU A 265 12.16 0.31 -20.80
C LEU A 265 11.62 1.11 -19.63
N SER A 266 11.80 0.59 -18.42
CA SER A 266 11.39 1.23 -17.17
C SER A 266 12.60 1.45 -16.27
N VAL A 267 12.74 2.67 -15.76
CA VAL A 267 13.76 3.03 -14.77
C VAL A 267 13.08 3.78 -13.64
N ASP A 268 13.18 3.22 -12.44
CA ASP A 268 12.63 3.82 -11.22
C ASP A 268 13.74 4.08 -10.19
N ASN A 269 13.78 5.29 -9.66
CA ASN A 269 14.61 5.64 -8.52
C ASN A 269 13.72 5.84 -7.30
N VAL A 270 13.91 5.02 -6.29
CA VAL A 270 13.08 5.02 -5.07
C VAL A 270 13.94 5.38 -3.86
N LYS A 271 13.47 6.36 -3.08
CA LYS A 271 14.05 6.74 -1.79
C LYS A 271 13.01 6.44 -0.70
N ALA A 272 13.30 5.43 0.10
CA ALA A 272 12.44 5.01 1.21
C ALA A 272 13.01 5.50 2.55
N LYS A 273 12.12 5.89 3.46
CA LYS A 273 12.46 6.33 4.81
C LYS A 273 11.46 5.75 5.79
N ASN A 274 11.93 4.94 6.72
CA ASN A 274 11.07 4.33 7.74
C ASN A 274 10.93 5.26 8.95
N SER A 275 9.78 5.16 9.61
CA SER A 275 9.55 5.87 10.86
C SER A 275 10.47 5.34 11.98
N PRO A 276 11.03 6.20 12.82
CA PRO A 276 11.77 5.76 14.01
C PRO A 276 10.87 5.35 15.17
N TYR A 277 9.56 5.51 15.03
CA TYR A 277 8.56 5.26 16.07
C TYR A 277 8.04 3.83 15.98
N ASN A 278 8.79 2.80 15.91
CA ASN A 278 8.37 1.39 15.94
C ASN A 278 6.88 1.12 15.62
N GLU A 279 6.31 0.06 16.18
CA GLU A 279 4.90 -0.30 16.02
C GLU A 279 3.97 0.70 16.74
N PHE A 280 2.92 1.12 16.06
CA PHE A 280 1.96 2.08 16.63
C PHE A 280 1.26 1.54 17.88
N SER A 281 0.98 0.25 17.93
CA SER A 281 0.34 -0.43 19.06
C SER A 281 1.08 -0.25 20.40
N LEU A 282 2.39 -0.04 20.37
CA LEU A 282 3.18 0.21 21.58
C LEU A 282 2.81 1.52 22.31
N TYR A 283 2.17 2.46 21.62
CA TYR A 283 1.73 3.73 22.21
C TYR A 283 0.35 3.64 22.86
N ALA A 284 -0.36 2.52 22.70
CA ALA A 284 -1.66 2.26 23.31
C ALA A 284 -1.58 1.61 24.68
N ASN A 285 -0.39 1.14 25.11
CA ASN A 285 -0.17 0.40 26.36
C ASN A 285 0.35 1.27 27.53
#